data_d3f23e9ab21d87f8227f8bab468df8ff
#
_entry.id   d3f23e9ab21d87f8227f8bab468df8ff
#
_cell.length_a   1.000
_cell.length_b   1.000
_cell.length_c   1.000
_cell.angle_alpha   90.00
_cell.angle_beta   90.00
_cell.angle_gamma   90.00
#
_symmetry.space_group_name_H-M   'P 1'
#
loop_
_entity.id
_entity.type
_entity.pdbx_description
1 polymer ?
#
loop_
_entity_poly.entity_id
_entity_poly.type
_entity_poly.pdbx_seq_one_letter_code
_entity_poly.pdbx_strand_id
1 'polypeptide(L)'
;MSEKKQLNALLELKQNPSHSQRSLSRNLNISLGLTNSILQNLIQRGLIKAQKMTGRKILYLVTPQGMANVSRLMYNRFQETLHYYHYTKDLLTAYLIKLYQQGEEAINIYGTGQLAEITYYAGISTPLKLNDIITDDPSKEKFLGHEVLTLSDFIEKYSKALSEKSQKKLVIISTVNPDKLQQEIKKHKNIKDNLKIINLEDILKNST
;
A
#
# COMPACT_ATOMS: atom_id res chain seq x y z
N MET A 1 -16.27 20.38 1.87
CA MET A 1 -16.56 19.09 1.16
C MET A 1 -15.25 18.46 0.75
N SER A 2 -15.05 17.15 0.99
CA SER A 2 -13.76 16.48 0.70
C SER A 2 -13.50 16.43 -0.82
N GLU A 3 -12.30 16.85 -1.25
CA GLU A 3 -11.83 16.78 -2.65
C GLU A 3 -11.91 15.35 -3.22
N LYS A 4 -11.67 14.35 -2.39
CA LYS A 4 -11.80 12.93 -2.75
C LYS A 4 -13.19 12.58 -3.24
N LYS A 5 -14.25 13.05 -2.54
CA LYS A 5 -15.64 12.76 -2.93
C LYS A 5 -16.04 13.49 -4.21
N GLN A 6 -15.55 14.72 -4.39
CA GLN A 6 -15.78 15.48 -5.65
C GLN A 6 -15.12 14.81 -6.84
N LEU A 7 -13.86 14.39 -6.70
CA LEU A 7 -13.12 13.69 -7.75
C LEU A 7 -13.82 12.40 -8.16
N ASN A 8 -14.21 11.57 -7.18
CA ASN A 8 -14.90 10.32 -7.47
C ASN A 8 -16.23 10.55 -8.18
N ALA A 9 -17.02 11.57 -7.76
CA ALA A 9 -18.28 11.92 -8.43
C ALA A 9 -18.07 12.37 -9.88
N LEU A 10 -17.05 13.20 -10.13
CA LEU A 10 -16.72 13.63 -11.50
C LEU A 10 -16.26 12.48 -12.38
N LEU A 11 -15.47 11.53 -11.85
CA LEU A 11 -15.01 10.35 -12.58
C LEU A 11 -16.18 9.41 -12.92
N GLU A 12 -17.09 9.15 -11.98
CA GLU A 12 -18.29 8.35 -12.21
C GLU A 12 -19.17 8.97 -13.29
N LEU A 13 -19.41 10.28 -13.21
CA LEU A 13 -20.23 11.01 -14.19
C LEU A 13 -19.56 11.11 -15.56
N LYS A 14 -18.23 11.12 -15.64
CA LYS A 14 -17.48 11.04 -16.90
C LYS A 14 -17.69 9.69 -17.57
N GLN A 15 -17.68 8.60 -16.80
CA GLN A 15 -17.90 7.24 -17.33
C GLN A 15 -19.36 7.00 -17.72
N ASN A 16 -20.30 7.46 -16.89
CA ASN A 16 -21.72 7.31 -17.15
C ASN A 16 -22.50 8.56 -16.77
N PRO A 17 -22.73 9.47 -17.73
CA PRO A 17 -23.52 10.69 -17.50
C PRO A 17 -24.98 10.46 -17.11
N SER A 18 -25.50 9.26 -17.34
CA SER A 18 -26.91 8.91 -17.09
C SER A 18 -27.20 8.36 -15.69
N HIS A 19 -26.21 8.38 -14.79
CA HIS A 19 -26.42 7.99 -13.40
C HIS A 19 -27.59 8.77 -12.76
N SER A 20 -28.54 8.02 -12.17
CA SER A 20 -29.49 8.64 -11.25
C SER A 20 -28.75 9.02 -9.95
N GLN A 21 -29.26 9.98 -9.21
CA GLN A 21 -28.70 10.35 -7.91
C GLN A 21 -28.57 9.14 -6.96
N ARG A 22 -29.54 8.21 -7.03
CA ARG A 22 -29.56 6.98 -6.22
C ARG A 22 -28.50 5.97 -6.69
N SER A 23 -28.29 5.79 -8.01
CA SER A 23 -27.22 4.91 -8.51
C SER A 23 -25.84 5.50 -8.20
N LEU A 24 -25.67 6.80 -8.36
CA LEU A 24 -24.42 7.49 -8.03
C LEU A 24 -24.10 7.40 -6.53
N SER A 25 -25.10 7.51 -5.64
CA SER A 25 -24.88 7.36 -4.19
C SER A 25 -24.40 5.96 -3.82
N ARG A 26 -24.92 4.92 -4.49
CA ARG A 26 -24.47 3.53 -4.28
C ARG A 26 -23.04 3.33 -4.77
N ASN A 27 -22.71 3.78 -5.98
CA ASN A 27 -21.35 3.64 -6.54
C ASN A 27 -20.31 4.38 -5.69
N LEU A 28 -20.67 5.54 -5.16
CA LEU A 28 -19.79 6.32 -4.30
C LEU A 28 -19.75 5.86 -2.84
N ASN A 29 -20.65 4.91 -2.47
CA ASN A 29 -20.84 4.45 -1.09
C ASN A 29 -21.07 5.61 -0.10
N ILE A 30 -21.99 6.53 -0.45
CA ILE A 30 -22.37 7.68 0.37
C ILE A 30 -23.90 7.85 0.40
N SER A 31 -24.41 8.63 1.35
CA SER A 31 -25.85 8.91 1.45
C SER A 31 -26.38 9.68 0.23
N LEU A 32 -27.66 9.50 -0.09
CA LEU A 32 -28.33 10.21 -1.17
C LEU A 32 -28.31 11.74 -0.96
N GLY A 33 -28.50 12.19 0.30
CA GLY A 33 -28.44 13.61 0.65
C GLY A 33 -27.06 14.23 0.35
N LEU A 34 -25.98 13.53 0.71
CA LEU A 34 -24.64 13.97 0.40
C LEU A 34 -24.35 13.97 -1.10
N THR A 35 -24.85 12.97 -1.83
CA THR A 35 -24.76 12.93 -3.30
C THR A 35 -25.42 14.14 -3.94
N ASN A 36 -26.62 14.50 -3.49
CA ASN A 36 -27.33 15.69 -3.98
C ASN A 36 -26.56 16.97 -3.68
N SER A 37 -26.01 17.10 -2.47
CA SER A 37 -25.19 18.25 -2.10
C SER A 37 -23.94 18.37 -2.98
N ILE A 38 -23.29 17.23 -3.30
CA ILE A 38 -22.14 17.19 -4.20
C ILE A 38 -22.56 17.64 -5.61
N LEU A 39 -23.63 17.09 -6.16
CA LEU A 39 -24.11 17.43 -7.50
C LEU A 39 -24.47 18.91 -7.61
N GLN A 40 -25.19 19.46 -6.63
CA GLN A 40 -25.51 20.88 -6.60
C GLN A 40 -24.26 21.77 -6.58
N ASN A 41 -23.28 21.43 -5.74
CA ASN A 41 -22.03 22.16 -5.70
C ASN A 41 -21.26 22.09 -7.03
N LEU A 42 -21.21 20.92 -7.67
CA LEU A 42 -20.55 20.76 -8.96
C LEU A 42 -21.25 21.56 -10.07
N ILE A 43 -22.59 21.64 -10.04
CA ILE A 43 -23.39 22.47 -10.98
C ILE A 43 -23.12 23.95 -10.73
N GLN A 44 -23.19 24.41 -9.48
CA GLN A 44 -22.96 25.81 -9.11
C GLN A 44 -21.58 26.31 -9.52
N ARG A 45 -20.57 25.40 -9.44
CA ARG A 45 -19.19 25.69 -9.86
C ARG A 45 -18.95 25.52 -11.36
N GLY A 46 -19.98 25.19 -12.15
CA GLY A 46 -19.85 24.98 -13.58
C GLY A 46 -19.03 23.75 -13.98
N LEU A 47 -18.77 22.81 -13.06
CA LEU A 47 -17.96 21.62 -13.32
C LEU A 47 -18.77 20.51 -14.02
N ILE A 48 -20.08 20.50 -13.81
CA ILE A 48 -21.03 19.65 -14.54
C ILE A 48 -22.23 20.47 -15.00
N LYS A 49 -22.87 20.02 -16.07
CA LYS A 49 -24.14 20.57 -16.57
C LYS A 49 -25.23 19.49 -16.44
N ALA A 50 -26.31 19.82 -15.75
CA ALA A 50 -27.51 18.98 -15.68
C ALA A 50 -28.40 19.24 -16.86
N GLN A 51 -28.72 18.24 -17.68
CA GLN A 51 -29.62 18.34 -18.84
C GLN A 51 -30.81 17.41 -18.63
N LYS A 52 -32.02 17.98 -18.64
CA LYS A 52 -33.23 17.17 -18.60
C LYS A 52 -33.44 16.46 -19.94
N MET A 53 -33.69 15.18 -19.85
CA MET A 53 -34.11 14.35 -21.00
C MET A 53 -35.61 14.11 -20.96
N THR A 54 -36.14 13.39 -21.94
CA THR A 54 -37.53 13.00 -21.99
C THR A 54 -37.92 12.22 -20.71
N GLY A 55 -39.02 12.63 -20.08
CA GLY A 55 -39.48 12.07 -18.80
C GLY A 55 -38.74 12.66 -17.60
N ARG A 56 -38.45 11.83 -16.58
CA ARG A 56 -37.79 12.23 -15.32
C ARG A 56 -36.27 12.05 -15.34
N LYS A 57 -35.67 11.77 -16.50
CA LYS A 57 -34.26 11.47 -16.63
C LYS A 57 -33.42 12.74 -16.71
N ILE A 58 -32.34 12.79 -15.95
CA ILE A 58 -31.36 13.88 -15.96
C ILE A 58 -30.03 13.31 -16.37
N LEU A 59 -29.35 13.95 -17.32
CA LEU A 59 -27.94 13.69 -17.64
C LEU A 59 -27.07 14.72 -16.90
N TYR A 60 -25.97 14.24 -16.32
CA TYR A 60 -24.95 15.06 -15.69
C TYR A 60 -23.68 15.03 -16.55
N LEU A 61 -23.51 16.04 -17.38
CA LEU A 61 -22.38 16.15 -18.32
C LEU A 61 -21.22 16.88 -17.66
N VAL A 62 -20.05 16.27 -17.61
CA VAL A 62 -18.83 16.94 -17.14
C VAL A 62 -18.40 17.96 -18.17
N THR A 63 -18.21 19.21 -17.74
CA THR A 63 -17.79 20.32 -18.60
C THR A 63 -16.27 20.30 -18.86
N PRO A 64 -15.74 21.05 -19.85
CA PRO A 64 -14.30 21.25 -20.00
C PRO A 64 -13.63 21.76 -18.72
N GLN A 65 -14.27 22.68 -17.98
CA GLN A 65 -13.82 23.15 -16.68
C GLN A 65 -13.83 22.03 -15.63
N GLY A 66 -14.86 21.16 -15.67
CA GLY A 66 -14.92 19.95 -14.83
C GLY A 66 -13.77 19.00 -15.12
N MET A 67 -13.41 18.80 -16.40
CA MET A 67 -12.27 17.97 -16.78
C MET A 67 -10.94 18.56 -16.31
N ALA A 68 -10.74 19.87 -16.44
CA ALA A 68 -9.56 20.55 -15.91
C ALA A 68 -9.47 20.38 -14.37
N ASN A 69 -10.62 20.46 -13.68
CA ASN A 69 -10.69 20.22 -12.24
C ASN A 69 -10.36 18.78 -11.87
N VAL A 70 -10.82 17.78 -12.63
CA VAL A 70 -10.44 16.36 -12.46
C VAL A 70 -8.93 16.22 -12.54
N SER A 71 -8.29 16.76 -13.59
CA SER A 71 -6.83 16.69 -13.76
C SER A 71 -6.09 17.31 -12.57
N ARG A 72 -6.52 18.47 -12.09
CA ARG A 72 -5.93 19.12 -10.92
C ARG A 72 -6.07 18.27 -9.66
N LEU A 73 -7.26 17.73 -9.40
CA LEU A 73 -7.49 16.89 -8.22
C LEU A 73 -6.71 15.57 -8.27
N MET A 74 -6.59 14.97 -9.46
CA MET A 74 -5.76 13.77 -9.65
C MET A 74 -4.28 14.08 -9.39
N TYR A 75 -3.78 15.20 -9.89
CA TYR A 75 -2.41 15.65 -9.65
C TYR A 75 -2.13 15.84 -8.16
N ASN A 76 -3.03 16.55 -7.43
CA ASN A 76 -2.89 16.75 -6.00
C ASN A 76 -2.81 15.39 -5.24
N ARG A 77 -3.70 14.46 -5.58
CA ARG A 77 -3.66 13.11 -4.98
C ARG A 77 -2.39 12.34 -5.28
N PHE A 78 -1.88 12.48 -6.50
CA PHE A 78 -0.61 11.87 -6.87
C PHE A 78 0.53 12.45 -6.01
N GLN A 79 0.58 13.77 -5.84
CA GLN A 79 1.57 14.41 -4.98
C GLN A 79 1.46 13.97 -3.52
N GLU A 80 0.24 13.88 -2.97
CA GLU A 80 0.02 13.34 -1.62
C GLU A 80 0.56 11.90 -1.51
N THR A 81 0.25 11.04 -2.50
CA THR A 81 0.72 9.65 -2.51
C THR A 81 2.25 9.57 -2.56
N LEU A 82 2.90 10.38 -3.40
CA LEU A 82 4.36 10.47 -3.47
C LEU A 82 4.96 10.95 -2.15
N HIS A 83 4.34 11.93 -1.50
CA HIS A 83 4.79 12.40 -0.19
C HIS A 83 4.75 11.29 0.85
N TYR A 84 3.64 10.54 0.94
CA TYR A 84 3.53 9.40 1.86
C TYR A 84 4.53 8.29 1.53
N TYR A 85 4.78 8.02 0.24
CA TYR A 85 5.79 7.06 -0.20
C TYR A 85 7.19 7.47 0.30
N HIS A 86 7.60 8.70 0.05
CA HIS A 86 8.91 9.20 0.49
C HIS A 86 9.03 9.21 2.00
N TYR A 87 8.02 9.72 2.70
CA TYR A 87 7.99 9.73 4.17
C TYR A 87 8.16 8.31 4.75
N THR A 88 7.41 7.34 4.23
CA THR A 88 7.50 5.94 4.67
C THR A 88 8.88 5.35 4.38
N LYS A 89 9.43 5.61 3.18
CA LYS A 89 10.77 5.16 2.81
C LYS A 89 11.84 5.75 3.74
N ASP A 90 11.75 7.03 4.04
CA ASP A 90 12.74 7.71 4.90
C ASP A 90 12.68 7.18 6.34
N LEU A 91 11.48 6.96 6.89
CA LEU A 91 11.31 6.32 8.20
C LEU A 91 11.94 4.92 8.24
N LEU A 92 11.68 4.11 7.22
CA LEU A 92 12.25 2.77 7.11
C LEU A 92 13.76 2.83 6.98
N THR A 93 14.29 3.72 6.15
CA THR A 93 15.73 3.91 5.98
C THR A 93 16.39 4.27 7.30
N ALA A 94 15.83 5.21 8.06
CA ALA A 94 16.35 5.60 9.37
C ALA A 94 16.32 4.42 10.37
N TYR A 95 15.24 3.65 10.38
CA TYR A 95 15.12 2.46 11.22
C TYR A 95 16.15 1.39 10.84
N LEU A 96 16.35 1.12 9.57
CA LEU A 96 17.32 0.13 9.07
C LEU A 96 18.77 0.56 9.36
N ILE A 97 19.09 1.87 9.25
CA ILE A 97 20.39 2.40 9.68
C ILE A 97 20.61 2.14 11.19
N LYS A 98 19.58 2.35 12.02
CA LYS A 98 19.67 2.02 13.45
C LYS A 98 19.92 0.54 13.71
N LEU A 99 19.30 -0.37 12.96
CA LEU A 99 19.59 -1.80 13.03
C LEU A 99 21.06 -2.10 12.69
N TYR A 100 21.59 -1.49 11.62
CA TYR A 100 22.99 -1.63 11.26
C TYR A 100 23.93 -1.14 12.38
N GLN A 101 23.64 0.01 12.99
CA GLN A 101 24.40 0.53 14.12
C GLN A 101 24.33 -0.38 15.37
N GLN A 102 23.28 -1.19 15.50
CA GLN A 102 23.13 -2.21 16.54
C GLN A 102 23.92 -3.52 16.23
N GLY A 103 24.63 -3.57 15.10
CA GLY A 103 25.44 -4.71 14.68
C GLY A 103 24.71 -5.72 13.78
N GLU A 104 23.50 -5.40 13.31
CA GLU A 104 22.84 -6.24 12.31
C GLU A 104 23.51 -6.02 10.95
N GLU A 105 23.81 -7.09 10.21
CA GLU A 105 24.51 -7.02 8.92
C GLU A 105 23.57 -7.21 7.72
N ALA A 106 22.44 -7.88 7.94
CA ALA A 106 21.54 -8.24 6.87
C ALA A 106 20.09 -8.30 7.34
N ILE A 107 19.18 -8.14 6.39
CA ILE A 107 17.73 -8.28 6.58
C ILE A 107 17.14 -9.24 5.56
N ASN A 108 16.00 -9.79 5.90
CA ASN A 108 15.11 -10.52 5.01
C ASN A 108 13.78 -9.79 4.95
N ILE A 109 13.05 -9.87 3.86
CA ILE A 109 11.74 -9.24 3.69
C ILE A 109 10.67 -10.34 3.57
N TYR A 110 9.64 -10.28 4.40
CA TYR A 110 8.49 -11.16 4.31
C TYR A 110 7.29 -10.42 3.73
N GLY A 111 6.89 -10.83 2.53
CA GLY A 111 5.87 -10.23 1.69
C GLY A 111 6.43 -9.74 0.35
N THR A 112 5.53 -9.60 -0.64
CA THR A 112 5.86 -9.19 -2.02
C THR A 112 4.89 -8.14 -2.55
N GLY A 113 4.26 -7.38 -1.66
CA GLY A 113 3.36 -6.27 -1.99
C GLY A 113 4.07 -4.92 -2.05
N GLN A 114 3.30 -3.85 -2.17
CA GLN A 114 3.80 -2.47 -2.26
C GLN A 114 4.66 -2.07 -1.04
N LEU A 115 4.30 -2.51 0.17
CA LEU A 115 5.09 -2.24 1.37
C LEU A 115 6.44 -2.96 1.34
N ALA A 116 6.51 -4.16 0.76
CA ALA A 116 7.77 -4.87 0.54
C ALA A 116 8.66 -4.12 -0.45
N GLU A 117 8.09 -3.53 -1.50
CA GLU A 117 8.79 -2.69 -2.45
C GLU A 117 9.43 -1.47 -1.78
N ILE A 118 8.67 -0.75 -0.96
CA ILE A 118 9.20 0.40 -0.21
C ILE A 118 10.32 -0.05 0.74
N THR A 119 10.14 -1.18 1.42
CA THR A 119 11.14 -1.76 2.34
C THR A 119 12.41 -2.16 1.60
N TYR A 120 12.28 -2.74 0.41
CA TYR A 120 13.40 -3.05 -0.47
C TYR A 120 14.21 -1.80 -0.83
N TYR A 121 13.52 -0.75 -1.33
CA TYR A 121 14.20 0.51 -1.69
C TYR A 121 14.78 1.26 -0.50
N ALA A 122 14.19 1.13 0.68
CA ALA A 122 14.81 1.61 1.91
C ALA A 122 16.07 0.80 2.26
N GLY A 123 16.01 -0.52 2.14
CA GLY A 123 17.12 -1.43 2.44
C GLY A 123 18.35 -1.18 1.59
N ILE A 124 18.21 -1.09 0.27
CA ILE A 124 19.35 -0.82 -0.65
C ILE A 124 19.95 0.58 -0.48
N SER A 125 19.28 1.48 0.25
CA SER A 125 19.81 2.79 0.63
C SER A 125 20.63 2.75 1.93
N THR A 126 20.85 1.58 2.51
CA THR A 126 21.60 1.34 3.76
C THR A 126 22.76 0.38 3.54
N PRO A 127 23.72 0.28 4.47
CA PRO A 127 24.79 -0.72 4.41
C PRO A 127 24.32 -2.17 4.66
N LEU A 128 23.05 -2.38 5.06
CA LEU A 128 22.51 -3.73 5.29
C LEU A 128 22.43 -4.52 4.00
N LYS A 129 22.78 -5.80 4.06
CA LYS A 129 22.58 -6.73 2.95
C LYS A 129 21.12 -7.22 2.95
N LEU A 130 20.51 -7.24 1.77
CA LEU A 130 19.27 -7.98 1.57
C LEU A 130 19.62 -9.42 1.24
N ASN A 131 19.24 -10.36 2.12
CA ASN A 131 19.49 -11.79 1.89
C ASN A 131 18.36 -12.41 1.06
N ASP A 132 17.18 -12.56 1.65
CA ASP A 132 16.08 -13.27 1.01
C ASP A 132 14.78 -12.44 1.06
N ILE A 133 13.95 -12.66 0.04
CA ILE A 133 12.57 -12.20 -0.01
C ILE A 133 11.67 -13.44 0.11
N ILE A 134 10.72 -13.38 1.02
CA ILE A 134 9.92 -14.53 1.43
C ILE A 134 8.45 -14.24 1.10
N THR A 135 7.74 -15.23 0.57
CA THR A 135 6.32 -15.12 0.25
C THR A 135 5.51 -16.31 0.74
N ASP A 136 4.22 -16.07 0.94
CA ASP A 136 3.22 -17.14 1.12
C ASP A 136 2.59 -17.59 -0.20
N ASP A 137 2.83 -16.86 -1.27
CA ASP A 137 2.28 -17.16 -2.59
C ASP A 137 3.28 -18.00 -3.40
N PRO A 138 3.04 -19.32 -3.55
CA PRO A 138 3.95 -20.20 -4.27
C PRO A 138 4.00 -19.92 -5.78
N SER A 139 3.08 -19.13 -6.32
CA SER A 139 3.08 -18.75 -7.73
C SER A 139 4.08 -17.62 -8.04
N LYS A 140 4.61 -16.94 -7.02
CA LYS A 140 5.57 -15.86 -7.17
C LYS A 140 6.99 -16.37 -7.12
N GLU A 141 7.61 -16.45 -8.28
CA GLU A 141 9.01 -16.86 -8.42
C GLU A 141 10.00 -15.69 -8.28
N LYS A 142 9.59 -14.46 -8.66
CA LYS A 142 10.45 -13.27 -8.65
C LYS A 142 9.76 -12.03 -8.10
N PHE A 143 10.54 -11.20 -7.43
CA PHE A 143 10.12 -9.88 -6.96
C PHE A 143 11.27 -8.89 -7.13
N LEU A 144 11.06 -7.79 -7.85
CA LEU A 144 12.06 -6.77 -8.16
C LEU A 144 13.39 -7.34 -8.74
N GLY A 145 13.28 -8.40 -9.54
CA GLY A 145 14.43 -9.07 -10.14
C GLY A 145 15.13 -10.12 -9.25
N HIS A 146 14.76 -10.24 -8.00
CA HIS A 146 15.27 -11.24 -7.06
C HIS A 146 14.41 -12.50 -7.07
N GLU A 147 15.02 -13.65 -6.88
CA GLU A 147 14.30 -14.90 -6.61
C GLU A 147 13.59 -14.80 -5.26
N VAL A 148 12.43 -15.39 -5.15
CA VAL A 148 11.60 -15.37 -3.94
C VAL A 148 11.51 -16.77 -3.38
N LEU A 149 11.71 -16.91 -2.08
CA LEU A 149 11.56 -18.18 -1.38
C LEU A 149 10.14 -18.30 -0.81
N THR A 150 9.58 -19.49 -0.88
CA THR A 150 8.43 -19.78 -0.04
C THR A 150 8.82 -19.79 1.44
N LEU A 151 7.89 -19.60 2.34
CA LEU A 151 8.17 -19.67 3.77
C LEU A 151 8.77 -21.04 4.16
N SER A 152 8.31 -22.12 3.53
CA SER A 152 8.82 -23.47 3.75
C SER A 152 10.29 -23.61 3.33
N ASP A 153 10.63 -23.13 2.13
CA ASP A 153 12.01 -23.19 1.60
C ASP A 153 12.97 -22.33 2.45
N PHE A 154 12.49 -21.17 2.90
CA PHE A 154 13.23 -20.29 3.80
C PHE A 154 13.54 -21.03 5.13
N ILE A 155 12.54 -21.66 5.74
CA ILE A 155 12.72 -22.42 6.98
C ILE A 155 13.69 -23.57 6.78
N GLU A 156 13.58 -24.33 5.68
CA GLU A 156 14.50 -25.43 5.37
C GLU A 156 15.94 -24.94 5.20
N LYS A 157 16.16 -23.89 4.41
CA LYS A 157 17.46 -23.24 4.18
C LYS A 157 18.15 -22.87 5.50
N TYR A 158 17.44 -22.16 6.36
CA TYR A 158 18.03 -21.63 7.59
C TYR A 158 18.07 -22.64 8.74
N SER A 159 17.21 -23.65 8.77
CA SER A 159 17.33 -24.77 9.71
C SER A 159 18.65 -25.55 9.52
N LYS A 160 19.07 -25.71 8.28
CA LYS A 160 20.35 -26.34 7.94
C LYS A 160 21.53 -25.44 8.31
N ALA A 161 21.50 -24.16 7.96
CA ALA A 161 22.55 -23.20 8.22
C ALA A 161 22.80 -22.94 9.72
N LEU A 162 21.75 -22.89 10.54
CA LEU A 162 21.87 -22.67 11.99
C LEU A 162 22.37 -23.90 12.76
N SER A 163 22.31 -25.11 12.20
CA SER A 163 22.90 -26.31 12.79
C SER A 163 24.43 -26.31 12.71
N GLU A 164 25.03 -25.47 11.84
CA GLU A 164 26.47 -25.37 11.58
C GLU A 164 27.20 -24.27 12.39
N LYS A 165 26.73 -23.91 13.58
CA LYS A 165 27.38 -22.96 14.52
C LYS A 165 27.42 -21.47 14.12
N SER A 166 26.58 -20.97 13.26
CA SER A 166 26.50 -19.52 13.02
C SER A 166 25.52 -18.88 14.00
N GLN A 167 26.03 -18.11 14.96
CA GLN A 167 25.22 -17.35 15.95
C GLN A 167 24.63 -16.04 15.37
N LYS A 168 24.56 -15.88 14.04
CA LYS A 168 24.03 -14.65 13.45
C LYS A 168 22.50 -14.62 13.57
N LYS A 169 22.00 -13.59 14.23
CA LYS A 169 20.55 -13.33 14.28
C LYS A 169 20.01 -13.06 12.88
N LEU A 170 18.91 -13.72 12.55
CA LEU A 170 18.17 -13.45 11.33
C LEU A 170 17.14 -12.33 11.60
N VAL A 171 17.24 -11.22 10.88
CA VAL A 171 16.26 -10.15 10.98
C VAL A 171 15.29 -10.27 9.81
N ILE A 172 14.00 -10.36 10.11
CA ILE A 172 12.92 -10.34 9.10
C ILE A 172 12.06 -9.11 9.31
N ILE A 173 11.94 -8.30 8.26
CA ILE A 173 10.97 -7.21 8.19
C ILE A 173 9.68 -7.75 7.58
N SER A 174 8.64 -7.89 8.39
CA SER A 174 7.33 -8.34 7.93
C SER A 174 6.53 -7.17 7.38
N THR A 175 6.20 -7.23 6.10
CA THR A 175 5.40 -6.21 5.37
C THR A 175 3.93 -6.63 5.21
N VAL A 176 3.57 -7.78 5.76
CA VAL A 176 2.21 -8.34 5.86
C VAL A 176 2.00 -8.80 7.29
N ASN A 177 0.77 -9.24 7.62
CA ASN A 177 0.50 -9.77 8.96
C ASN A 177 1.50 -10.89 9.31
N PRO A 178 2.29 -10.76 10.40
CA PRO A 178 3.33 -11.71 10.76
C PRO A 178 2.81 -12.99 11.43
N ASP A 179 1.52 -13.12 11.69
CA ASP A 179 0.96 -14.25 12.48
C ASP A 179 1.29 -15.61 11.88
N LYS A 180 1.16 -15.75 10.56
CA LYS A 180 1.49 -16.99 9.87
C LYS A 180 3.00 -17.31 9.98
N LEU A 181 3.83 -16.31 9.71
CA LEU A 181 5.28 -16.41 9.88
C LEU A 181 5.65 -16.84 11.31
N GLN A 182 5.06 -16.20 12.32
CA GLN A 182 5.31 -16.52 13.72
C GLN A 182 4.84 -17.94 14.10
N GLN A 183 3.68 -18.37 13.60
CA GLN A 183 3.14 -19.71 13.85
C GLN A 183 4.05 -20.80 13.25
N GLU A 184 4.51 -20.62 12.02
CA GLU A 184 5.40 -21.58 11.38
C GLU A 184 6.76 -21.64 12.08
N ILE A 185 7.35 -20.49 12.41
CA ILE A 185 8.65 -20.42 13.11
C ILE A 185 8.59 -21.03 14.52
N LYS A 186 7.48 -20.91 15.24
CA LYS A 186 7.31 -21.54 16.57
C LYS A 186 7.48 -23.05 16.52
N LYS A 187 7.23 -23.71 15.40
CA LYS A 187 7.42 -25.15 15.23
C LYS A 187 8.90 -25.54 15.11
N HIS A 188 9.79 -24.57 14.82
CA HIS A 188 11.21 -24.77 14.58
C HIS A 188 12.07 -24.06 15.63
N LYS A 189 12.33 -24.72 16.77
CA LYS A 189 13.02 -24.16 17.94
C LYS A 189 14.35 -23.50 17.59
N ASN A 190 15.16 -24.14 16.74
CA ASN A 190 16.49 -23.64 16.37
C ASN A 190 16.46 -22.30 15.64
N ILE A 191 15.42 -22.04 14.85
CA ILE A 191 15.24 -20.76 14.14
C ILE A 191 14.68 -19.71 15.10
N LYS A 192 13.71 -20.08 15.94
CA LYS A 192 13.02 -19.17 16.86
C LYS A 192 13.98 -18.39 17.74
N ASP A 193 14.99 -19.06 18.30
CA ASP A 193 15.93 -18.46 19.27
C ASP A 193 16.94 -17.51 18.57
N ASN A 194 17.10 -17.62 17.25
CA ASN A 194 18.02 -16.81 16.45
C ASN A 194 17.31 -15.83 15.48
N LEU A 195 16.00 -15.62 15.64
CA LEU A 195 15.21 -14.81 14.73
C LEU A 195 14.62 -13.58 15.43
N LYS A 196 14.75 -12.43 14.78
CA LYS A 196 14.11 -11.17 15.15
C LYS A 196 13.10 -10.80 14.07
N ILE A 197 11.80 -10.90 14.37
CA ILE A 197 10.73 -10.46 13.49
C ILE A 197 10.36 -9.03 13.87
N ILE A 198 10.34 -8.15 12.89
CA ILE A 198 9.96 -6.76 13.02
C ILE A 198 8.75 -6.52 12.12
N ASN A 199 7.63 -6.13 12.71
CA ASN A 199 6.45 -5.77 11.94
C ASN A 199 6.59 -4.33 11.44
N LEU A 200 6.42 -4.15 10.12
CA LEU A 200 6.48 -2.83 9.50
C LEU A 200 5.45 -1.85 10.10
N GLU A 201 4.26 -2.32 10.44
CA GLU A 201 3.23 -1.48 11.07
C GLU A 201 3.71 -0.89 12.40
N ASP A 202 4.49 -1.65 13.18
CA ASP A 202 4.99 -1.17 14.48
C ASP A 202 6.06 -0.09 14.29
N ILE A 203 6.88 -0.20 13.23
CA ILE A 203 7.84 0.86 12.87
C ILE A 203 7.08 2.15 12.55
N LEU A 204 6.04 2.07 11.71
CA LEU A 204 5.28 3.22 11.25
C LEU A 204 4.46 3.87 12.39
N LYS A 205 3.90 3.08 13.31
CA LYS A 205 3.13 3.59 14.47
C LYS A 205 3.99 4.27 15.53
N ASN A 206 5.21 3.78 15.74
CA ASN A 206 6.10 4.31 16.78
C ASN A 206 6.93 5.53 16.31
N SER A 207 6.73 5.95 15.06
CA SER A 207 7.44 7.08 14.47
C SER A 207 6.56 8.32 14.28
N THR A 208 5.28 8.24 14.69
CA THR A 208 4.31 9.33 14.76
C THR A 208 4.11 9.77 16.20
#